data_2e52a87fec866b255c7eeac29116cf88
#
_entry.id   2e52a87fec866b255c7eeac29116cf88
#
_cell.length_a   1.000
_cell.length_b   1.000
_cell.length_c   1.000
_cell.angle_alpha   90.00
_cell.angle_beta   90.00
_cell.angle_gamma   90.00
#
_symmetry.space_group_name_H-M   'P 1'
#
loop_
_entity.id
_entity.type
_entity.pdbx_description
1 polymer ?
#
loop_
_entity_poly.entity_id
_entity_poly.type
_entity_poly.pdbx_seq_one_letter_code
_entity_poly.pdbx_strand_id
1 'polypeptide(L)'
;VKVATKIILAAIVVLGIIAIPVILLIDRGKHSGDKPVAENLQPELEVMKGGNWPMFRGEQALLGRAEGTLPDSLELLWKFKTSGEVKSSPGIENGLVFVGSADANVYAIDLEKGHQVWAYKTGDAIEAGPCVVNNTVFVGSLDNFLYALDTKSGELKWKYQTGGKIVGAANWTLSPDGHDKWILVGSYDNKLHCVNSTNGKIVWTYETASYVNGSPAVNEGKAIFGGCDAMIYIVSVADGKMLTQIDAGSYIGSSAAIGNGRVYIGNYDSVFICGDIATGQVVWKYTGATSSILSSAAVDENVVVFGCRDKRVHCISRDNGKVVWTFQASGEVDSSPAICGDKVVFGCGDGRLYMVRLSDGKQVWFYEIGQAVSSSPAVAGGIVVVGSDDGYVYAFGAKH
;
A
#
# COMPACT_ATOMS: atom_id res chain seq x y z
N VAL A 1 -66.28 20.33 2.35
CA VAL A 1 -66.50 21.68 2.86
C VAL A 1 -65.17 22.27 3.26
N LYS A 2 -64.79 23.36 2.59
CA LYS A 2 -63.73 24.39 2.85
C LYS A 2 -62.30 24.06 2.79
N VAL A 3 -61.72 24.54 1.71
CA VAL A 3 -60.34 24.90 1.37
C VAL A 3 -59.81 25.98 2.34
N ALA A 4 -58.53 25.89 2.70
CA ALA A 4 -57.78 27.05 3.17
C ALA A 4 -56.31 26.93 2.69
N THR A 5 -56.03 27.73 1.69
CA THR A 5 -54.72 28.06 1.12
C THR A 5 -53.92 28.89 2.14
N LYS A 6 -52.63 28.56 2.38
CA LYS A 6 -51.69 29.48 3.01
C LYS A 6 -50.46 29.65 2.14
N ILE A 7 -50.29 30.89 1.74
CA ILE A 7 -49.19 31.51 1.01
C ILE A 7 -47.97 31.60 1.93
N ILE A 8 -46.78 31.18 1.45
CA ILE A 8 -45.49 31.42 2.12
C ILE A 8 -44.74 32.51 1.36
N LEU A 9 -44.48 33.61 2.05
CA LEU A 9 -43.65 34.71 1.61
C LEU A 9 -42.18 34.31 1.58
N ALA A 10 -41.53 34.60 0.46
CA ALA A 10 -40.07 34.54 0.34
C ALA A 10 -39.43 35.84 0.88
N ALA A 11 -38.50 35.74 1.79
CA ALA A 11 -37.66 36.84 2.25
C ALA A 11 -36.32 36.82 1.50
N ILE A 12 -36.07 37.89 0.76
CA ILE A 12 -34.82 38.18 0.10
C ILE A 12 -33.91 38.88 1.14
N VAL A 13 -32.72 38.31 1.43
CA VAL A 13 -31.65 38.94 2.23
C VAL A 13 -30.62 39.54 1.27
N VAL A 14 -30.53 40.86 1.28
CA VAL A 14 -29.52 41.65 0.53
C VAL A 14 -28.24 41.68 1.37
N LEU A 15 -27.15 41.22 0.82
CA LEU A 15 -25.79 41.37 1.37
C LEU A 15 -25.22 42.74 1.06
N GLY A 16 -25.01 43.54 2.10
CA GLY A 16 -24.32 44.84 1.99
C GLY A 16 -22.79 44.63 2.03
N ILE A 17 -22.12 45.12 1.01
CA ILE A 17 -20.66 45.23 0.93
C ILE A 17 -20.24 46.50 1.63
N ILE A 18 -19.44 46.41 2.69
CA ILE A 18 -18.79 47.56 3.35
C ILE A 18 -17.37 47.67 2.78
N ALA A 19 -17.11 48.73 2.02
CA ALA A 19 -15.76 49.12 1.57
C ALA A 19 -15.07 49.98 2.65
N ILE A 20 -13.89 49.57 3.06
CA ILE A 20 -13.01 50.36 3.96
C ILE A 20 -11.96 51.08 3.08
N PRO A 21 -11.81 52.40 3.17
CA PRO A 21 -10.77 53.13 2.42
C PRO A 21 -9.42 53.01 3.11
N VAL A 22 -8.39 52.58 2.34
CA VAL A 22 -6.97 52.64 2.74
C VAL A 22 -6.47 54.06 2.55
N ILE A 23 -6.06 54.73 3.63
CA ILE A 23 -5.38 56.03 3.58
C ILE A 23 -3.88 55.76 3.43
N LEU A 24 -3.31 56.18 2.31
CA LEU A 24 -1.87 56.26 2.06
C LEU A 24 -1.31 57.55 2.70
N LEU A 25 -0.48 57.39 3.73
CA LEU A 25 0.39 58.45 4.24
C LEU A 25 1.76 58.32 3.55
N ILE A 26 2.09 59.32 2.72
CA ILE A 26 3.43 59.48 2.13
C ILE A 26 4.24 60.32 3.11
N ASP A 27 5.29 59.77 3.70
CA ASP A 27 6.30 60.51 4.41
C ASP A 27 7.61 60.56 3.58
N ARG A 28 8.11 61.77 3.32
CA ARG A 28 9.37 62.03 2.62
C ARG A 28 10.45 62.34 3.67
N GLY A 29 11.37 61.42 3.87
CA GLY A 29 12.59 61.64 4.65
C GLY A 29 13.82 61.09 3.94
N LYS A 30 14.85 61.93 3.77
CA LYS A 30 16.07 61.78 2.97
C LYS A 30 17.16 60.93 3.65
N HIS A 31 17.92 60.22 2.81
CA HIS A 31 19.37 59.90 2.81
C HIS A 31 20.01 59.12 3.96
N SER A 32 20.52 57.94 3.68
CA SER A 32 21.97 57.70 3.49
C SER A 32 22.20 56.25 3.05
N GLY A 33 23.17 56.04 2.18
CA GLY A 33 23.42 54.77 1.53
C GLY A 33 24.03 53.72 2.48
N ASP A 34 23.45 52.54 2.43
CA ASP A 34 24.12 51.26 2.69
C ASP A 34 23.55 50.27 1.71
N LYS A 35 24.44 49.55 1.00
CA LYS A 35 24.07 48.48 0.07
C LYS A 35 23.46 47.35 0.86
N PRO A 36 22.31 46.81 0.49
CA PRO A 36 21.83 45.58 1.09
C PRO A 36 22.79 44.46 0.67
N VAL A 37 23.40 43.81 1.67
CA VAL A 37 24.00 42.47 1.55
C VAL A 37 22.92 41.58 1.01
N ALA A 38 23.16 40.96 -0.11
CA ALA A 38 22.30 39.93 -0.66
C ALA A 38 22.29 38.75 0.38
N GLU A 39 21.25 38.69 1.17
CA GLU A 39 20.90 37.51 1.90
C GLU A 39 20.67 36.40 0.86
N ASN A 40 21.58 35.44 0.84
CA ASN A 40 21.39 34.19 0.14
C ASN A 40 20.17 33.48 0.77
N LEU A 41 18.99 33.83 0.27
CA LEU A 41 17.81 32.98 0.41
C LEU A 41 18.12 31.70 -0.37
N GLN A 42 18.68 30.71 0.35
CA GLN A 42 18.53 29.34 -0.11
C GLN A 42 17.03 29.12 -0.32
N PRO A 43 16.58 28.61 -1.48
CA PRO A 43 15.21 28.23 -1.62
C PRO A 43 14.93 27.21 -0.50
N GLU A 44 14.06 27.58 0.45
CA GLU A 44 13.42 26.59 1.30
C GLU A 44 12.87 25.56 0.33
N LEU A 45 13.40 24.32 0.39
CA LEU A 45 12.81 23.18 -0.28
C LEU A 45 11.33 23.19 0.13
N GLU A 46 10.45 23.49 -0.83
CA GLU A 46 9.07 23.07 -0.70
C GLU A 46 9.14 21.55 -0.51
N VAL A 47 9.09 21.13 0.75
CA VAL A 47 8.83 19.74 1.12
C VAL A 47 7.57 19.41 0.35
N MET A 48 7.73 18.67 -0.75
CA MET A 48 6.60 18.16 -1.50
C MET A 48 5.77 17.44 -0.45
N LYS A 49 4.58 17.97 -0.13
CA LYS A 49 3.65 17.33 0.82
C LYS A 49 3.36 15.97 0.23
N GLY A 50 4.25 15.02 0.58
CA GLY A 50 4.31 13.73 -0.01
C GLY A 50 3.05 12.96 0.30
N GLY A 51 2.49 12.32 -0.69
CA GLY A 51 1.44 11.32 -0.50
C GLY A 51 1.88 10.29 0.54
N ASN A 52 0.91 9.63 1.16
CA ASN A 52 1.14 8.53 2.07
C ASN A 52 1.07 7.20 1.30
N TRP A 53 1.71 6.17 1.85
CA TRP A 53 1.58 4.78 1.46
C TRP A 53 1.40 3.93 2.72
N PRO A 54 0.26 4.10 3.44
CA PRO A 54 0.15 3.71 4.85
C PRO A 54 0.11 2.20 5.09
N MET A 55 0.08 1.39 4.04
CA MET A 55 -0.08 -0.05 4.12
C MET A 55 0.43 -0.74 2.86
N PHE A 56 0.50 -2.07 2.89
CA PHE A 56 0.80 -2.87 1.71
C PHE A 56 -0.08 -2.47 0.52
N ARG A 57 0.52 -2.21 -0.63
CA ARG A 57 -0.11 -1.74 -1.87
C ARG A 57 -0.77 -0.35 -1.79
N GLY A 58 -0.51 0.43 -0.72
CA GLY A 58 -0.88 1.84 -0.57
C GLY A 58 -2.29 2.13 -0.08
N GLU A 59 -3.27 1.27 -0.36
CA GLU A 59 -4.68 1.47 -0.05
C GLU A 59 -5.43 0.17 0.22
N GLN A 60 -6.65 0.27 0.75
CA GLN A 60 -7.48 -0.87 1.16
C GLN A 60 -7.84 -1.83 0.02
N ALA A 61 -8.02 -1.32 -1.19
CA ALA A 61 -8.31 -2.11 -2.38
C ALA A 61 -7.06 -2.82 -2.96
N LEU A 62 -5.88 -2.55 -2.40
CA LEU A 62 -4.57 -3.11 -2.76
C LEU A 62 -4.20 -2.88 -4.24
N LEU A 63 -4.55 -1.73 -4.81
CA LEU A 63 -4.31 -1.44 -6.24
C LEU A 63 -2.83 -1.22 -6.57
N GLY A 64 -1.98 -0.89 -5.59
CA GLY A 64 -0.54 -0.69 -5.83
C GLY A 64 -0.25 0.53 -6.70
N ARG A 65 -1.05 1.59 -6.57
CA ARG A 65 -0.88 2.86 -7.26
C ARG A 65 -0.48 3.96 -6.27
N ALA A 66 0.56 4.70 -6.63
CA ALA A 66 0.97 5.91 -5.93
C ALA A 66 0.46 7.15 -6.67
N GLU A 67 0.22 8.21 -5.92
CA GLU A 67 -0.04 9.54 -6.46
C GLU A 67 1.26 10.19 -6.98
N GLY A 68 1.13 11.08 -7.97
CA GLY A 68 2.24 11.83 -8.53
C GLY A 68 2.99 11.09 -9.63
N THR A 69 4.26 11.43 -9.81
CA THR A 69 5.14 10.88 -10.85
C THR A 69 6.54 10.65 -10.29
N LEU A 70 7.30 9.75 -10.93
CA LEU A 70 8.72 9.54 -10.67
C LEU A 70 9.55 10.09 -11.84
N PRO A 71 10.74 10.69 -11.58
CA PRO A 71 11.68 11.06 -12.65
C PRO A 71 12.22 9.81 -13.36
N ASP A 72 12.85 10.00 -14.53
CA ASP A 72 13.43 8.87 -15.31
C ASP A 72 14.67 8.25 -14.64
N SER A 73 15.24 8.88 -13.62
CA SER A 73 16.34 8.33 -12.81
C SER A 73 16.16 8.69 -11.35
N LEU A 74 16.52 7.75 -10.48
CA LEU A 74 16.49 7.92 -9.04
C LEU A 74 17.91 7.82 -8.48
N GLU A 75 18.20 8.57 -7.41
CA GLU A 75 19.42 8.46 -6.64
C GLU A 75 19.13 7.80 -5.28
N LEU A 76 20.12 7.10 -4.74
CA LEU A 76 20.07 6.59 -3.38
C LEU A 76 20.11 7.78 -2.41
N LEU A 77 19.01 7.98 -1.66
CA LEU A 77 18.95 9.02 -0.64
C LEU A 77 19.58 8.54 0.67
N TRP A 78 19.19 7.35 1.11
CA TRP A 78 19.73 6.72 2.30
C TRP A 78 19.51 5.19 2.28
N LYS A 79 20.26 4.50 3.15
CA LYS A 79 20.00 3.11 3.50
C LYS A 79 20.11 2.91 5.02
N PHE A 80 19.21 2.10 5.56
CA PHE A 80 19.13 1.79 6.99
C PHE A 80 19.38 0.30 7.21
N LYS A 81 20.33 -0.05 8.10
CA LYS A 81 20.71 -1.45 8.39
C LYS A 81 19.84 -2.02 9.51
N THR A 82 19.24 -3.18 9.27
CA THR A 82 18.67 -4.09 10.27
C THR A 82 19.61 -5.26 10.54
N SER A 83 19.29 -6.12 11.51
CA SER A 83 20.10 -7.32 11.82
C SER A 83 19.60 -8.59 11.11
N GLY A 84 18.60 -8.50 10.25
CA GLY A 84 18.02 -9.62 9.49
C GLY A 84 17.55 -9.16 8.12
N GLU A 85 17.11 -10.11 7.28
CA GLU A 85 16.49 -9.83 5.98
C GLU A 85 15.27 -8.92 6.14
N VAL A 86 14.97 -8.08 5.13
CA VAL A 86 13.81 -7.20 5.11
C VAL A 86 12.90 -7.59 3.95
N LYS A 87 12.07 -8.61 4.19
CA LYS A 87 11.03 -9.06 3.24
C LYS A 87 9.72 -8.29 3.39
N SER A 88 9.49 -7.72 4.58
CA SER A 88 8.35 -6.85 4.86
C SER A 88 8.30 -5.68 3.88
N SER A 89 7.15 -5.45 3.27
CA SER A 89 6.93 -4.28 2.40
C SER A 89 6.70 -3.04 3.28
N PRO A 90 7.37 -1.90 3.02
CA PRO A 90 7.26 -0.73 3.87
C PRO A 90 5.87 -0.09 3.86
N GLY A 91 5.45 0.48 5.00
CA GLY A 91 4.37 1.44 5.09
C GLY A 91 4.94 2.85 5.33
N ILE A 92 4.38 3.89 4.68
CA ILE A 92 4.83 5.27 4.82
C ILE A 92 3.66 6.15 5.25
N GLU A 93 3.80 6.81 6.39
CA GLU A 93 2.77 7.70 6.92
C GLU A 93 3.39 8.85 7.71
N ASN A 94 2.97 10.09 7.44
CA ASN A 94 3.40 11.29 8.16
C ASN A 94 4.93 11.44 8.29
N GLY A 95 5.67 11.19 7.21
CA GLY A 95 7.13 11.31 7.18
C GLY A 95 7.92 10.20 7.88
N LEU A 96 7.25 9.11 8.26
CA LEU A 96 7.87 7.92 8.84
C LEU A 96 7.68 6.70 7.92
N VAL A 97 8.72 5.90 7.83
CA VAL A 97 8.70 4.58 7.21
C VAL A 97 8.60 3.54 8.31
N PHE A 98 7.61 2.65 8.21
CA PHE A 98 7.45 1.50 9.09
C PHE A 98 7.79 0.23 8.33
N VAL A 99 8.58 -0.66 8.93
CA VAL A 99 8.99 -1.91 8.29
C VAL A 99 9.29 -2.99 9.32
N GLY A 100 8.98 -4.23 8.99
CA GLY A 100 9.38 -5.41 9.75
C GLY A 100 10.69 -6.00 9.24
N SER A 101 11.37 -6.78 10.07
CA SER A 101 12.59 -7.50 9.71
C SER A 101 12.59 -8.92 10.25
N ALA A 102 13.36 -9.80 9.62
CA ALA A 102 13.60 -11.16 10.09
C ALA A 102 14.37 -11.20 11.43
N ASP A 103 14.94 -10.08 11.87
CA ASP A 103 15.50 -9.94 13.22
C ASP A 103 14.44 -9.77 14.32
N ALA A 104 13.15 -9.90 13.97
CA ALA A 104 11.98 -9.76 14.82
C ALA A 104 11.75 -8.34 15.36
N ASN A 105 12.26 -7.29 14.72
CA ASN A 105 11.91 -5.92 15.07
C ASN A 105 10.98 -5.28 14.05
N VAL A 106 10.07 -4.45 14.55
CA VAL A 106 9.40 -3.39 13.78
C VAL A 106 10.23 -2.13 13.94
N TYR A 107 10.57 -1.49 12.85
CA TYR A 107 11.32 -0.22 12.83
C TYR A 107 10.43 0.92 12.35
N ALA A 108 10.56 2.08 12.99
CA ALA A 108 10.17 3.36 12.43
C ALA A 108 11.42 4.15 12.05
N ILE A 109 11.48 4.60 10.81
CA ILE A 109 12.62 5.29 10.22
C ILE A 109 12.12 6.64 9.69
N ASP A 110 12.89 7.70 9.91
CA ASP A 110 12.62 9.01 9.33
C ASP A 110 12.75 8.93 7.79
N LEU A 111 11.70 9.34 7.07
CA LEU A 111 11.65 9.21 5.61
C LEU A 111 12.69 10.08 4.89
N GLU A 112 13.01 11.26 5.42
CA GLU A 112 13.95 12.17 4.79
C GLU A 112 15.41 11.81 5.11
N LYS A 113 15.68 11.40 6.36
CA LYS A 113 17.04 11.25 6.89
C LYS A 113 17.51 9.81 7.01
N GLY A 114 16.61 8.84 6.97
CA GLY A 114 16.94 7.43 7.06
C GLY A 114 17.47 6.95 8.42
N HIS A 115 17.25 7.72 9.50
CA HIS A 115 17.66 7.28 10.83
C HIS A 115 16.49 6.68 11.61
N GLN A 116 16.80 5.75 12.52
CA GLN A 116 15.81 5.11 13.38
C GLN A 116 15.17 6.12 14.33
N VAL A 117 13.84 6.14 14.35
CA VAL A 117 13.05 6.87 15.35
C VAL A 117 12.79 5.98 16.55
N TRP A 118 12.32 4.77 16.30
CA TRP A 118 12.15 3.74 17.33
C TRP A 118 12.25 2.33 16.72
N ALA A 119 12.40 1.32 17.57
CA ALA A 119 12.28 -0.08 17.23
C ALA A 119 11.50 -0.80 18.34
N TYR A 120 10.68 -1.79 17.94
CA TYR A 120 9.92 -2.65 18.86
C TYR A 120 10.22 -4.12 18.55
N LYS A 121 10.59 -4.89 19.59
CA LYS A 121 10.93 -6.32 19.46
C LYS A 121 9.69 -7.17 19.64
N THR A 122 9.39 -8.02 18.66
CA THR A 122 8.37 -9.10 18.71
C THR A 122 8.99 -10.43 19.12
N GLY A 123 8.20 -11.48 19.20
CA GLY A 123 8.68 -12.81 19.58
C GLY A 123 9.37 -13.59 18.46
N ASP A 124 9.13 -13.26 17.18
CA ASP A 124 9.71 -13.93 16.00
C ASP A 124 9.77 -12.97 14.82
N ALA A 125 10.33 -13.39 13.70
CA ALA A 125 10.51 -12.64 12.47
C ALA A 125 9.20 -12.01 11.96
N ILE A 126 9.37 -10.89 11.24
CA ILE A 126 8.27 -10.13 10.65
C ILE A 126 8.44 -10.09 9.14
N GLU A 127 7.55 -10.78 8.42
CA GLU A 127 7.46 -10.74 6.96
C GLU A 127 6.28 -9.86 6.50
N ALA A 128 5.25 -9.72 7.34
CA ALA A 128 4.07 -8.90 7.07
C ALA A 128 4.42 -7.41 6.89
N GLY A 129 3.83 -6.77 5.88
CA GLY A 129 3.88 -5.32 5.75
C GLY A 129 3.05 -4.64 6.84
N PRO A 130 3.55 -3.56 7.47
CA PRO A 130 2.78 -2.76 8.41
C PRO A 130 1.57 -2.09 7.76
N CYS A 131 0.49 -1.93 8.53
CA CYS A 131 -0.69 -1.13 8.19
C CYS A 131 -0.83 -0.01 9.21
N VAL A 132 -0.87 1.24 8.75
CA VAL A 132 -0.93 2.42 9.63
C VAL A 132 -2.30 3.04 9.55
N VAL A 133 -2.97 3.15 10.68
CA VAL A 133 -4.27 3.81 10.78
C VAL A 133 -4.48 4.38 12.18
N ASN A 134 -5.03 5.60 12.30
CA ASN A 134 -5.33 6.27 13.58
C ASN A 134 -4.11 6.32 14.53
N ASN A 135 -2.94 6.76 14.06
CA ASN A 135 -1.70 6.82 14.82
C ASN A 135 -1.30 5.46 15.46
N THR A 136 -1.64 4.37 14.78
CA THR A 136 -1.30 3.02 15.23
C THR A 136 -0.75 2.21 14.05
N VAL A 137 0.38 1.56 14.27
CA VAL A 137 0.99 0.59 13.35
C VAL A 137 0.49 -0.79 13.72
N PHE A 138 -0.18 -1.46 12.80
CA PHE A 138 -0.61 -2.85 12.93
C PHE A 138 0.32 -3.74 12.12
N VAL A 139 0.91 -4.75 12.74
CA VAL A 139 1.83 -5.65 12.07
C VAL A 139 1.71 -7.07 12.60
N GLY A 140 1.63 -8.03 11.68
CA GLY A 140 1.65 -9.46 12.01
C GLY A 140 3.08 -9.98 12.16
N SER A 141 3.27 -10.98 13.02
CA SER A 141 4.56 -11.65 13.22
C SER A 141 4.41 -13.18 13.10
N LEU A 142 5.52 -13.85 12.84
CA LEU A 142 5.58 -15.31 12.80
C LEU A 142 5.41 -15.95 14.18
N ASP A 143 5.39 -15.14 15.26
CA ASP A 143 5.07 -15.56 16.63
C ASP A 143 3.55 -15.71 16.89
N ASN A 144 2.73 -15.61 15.86
CA ASN A 144 1.27 -15.72 15.88
C ASN A 144 0.53 -14.52 16.50
N PHE A 145 1.20 -13.36 16.67
CA PHE A 145 0.53 -12.16 17.17
C PHE A 145 0.39 -11.07 16.10
N LEU A 146 -0.74 -10.40 16.14
CA LEU A 146 -0.94 -9.09 15.54
C LEU A 146 -0.64 -8.05 16.62
N TYR A 147 0.32 -7.17 16.37
CA TYR A 147 0.74 -6.10 17.25
C TYR A 147 0.13 -4.78 16.84
N ALA A 148 -0.27 -3.96 17.80
CA ALA A 148 -0.68 -2.57 17.62
C ALA A 148 0.27 -1.67 18.38
N LEU A 149 1.07 -0.89 17.68
CA LEU A 149 2.11 -0.02 18.22
C LEU A 149 1.75 1.45 17.98
N ASP A 150 2.11 2.33 18.90
CA ASP A 150 1.97 3.77 18.67
C ASP A 150 2.95 4.25 17.60
N THR A 151 2.48 5.05 16.61
CA THR A 151 3.33 5.50 15.49
C THR A 151 4.49 6.38 15.93
N LYS A 152 4.38 7.13 17.00
CA LYS A 152 5.40 8.10 17.46
C LYS A 152 6.41 7.51 18.43
N SER A 153 5.92 6.69 19.39
CA SER A 153 6.77 6.15 20.44
C SER A 153 7.18 4.70 20.24
N GLY A 154 6.48 3.94 19.39
CA GLY A 154 6.67 2.50 19.24
C GLY A 154 6.12 1.68 20.41
N GLU A 155 5.47 2.31 21.39
CA GLU A 155 4.92 1.61 22.55
C GLU A 155 3.78 0.68 22.16
N LEU A 156 3.74 -0.50 22.78
CA LEU A 156 2.67 -1.47 22.59
C LEU A 156 1.35 -0.95 23.19
N LYS A 157 0.35 -0.78 22.32
CA LYS A 157 -1.03 -0.48 22.75
C LYS A 157 -1.77 -1.75 23.13
N TRP A 158 -1.70 -2.75 22.29
CA TRP A 158 -2.24 -4.09 22.49
C TRP A 158 -1.66 -5.10 21.51
N LYS A 159 -1.83 -6.37 21.77
CA LYS A 159 -1.58 -7.46 20.82
C LYS A 159 -2.70 -8.49 20.86
N TYR A 160 -2.98 -9.09 19.71
CA TYR A 160 -4.01 -10.10 19.51
C TYR A 160 -3.36 -11.40 19.04
N GLN A 161 -3.69 -12.53 19.67
CA GLN A 161 -3.13 -13.84 19.35
C GLN A 161 -4.03 -14.58 18.37
N THR A 162 -3.48 -15.06 17.26
CA THR A 162 -4.06 -16.04 16.34
C THR A 162 -3.56 -17.44 16.68
N GLY A 163 -4.15 -18.47 16.06
CA GLY A 163 -3.68 -19.85 16.23
C GLY A 163 -2.47 -20.23 15.37
N GLY A 164 -1.99 -19.35 14.49
CA GLY A 164 -0.89 -19.62 13.56
C GLY A 164 -0.16 -18.33 13.14
N LYS A 165 0.90 -18.49 12.36
CA LYS A 165 1.74 -17.38 11.86
C LYS A 165 0.92 -16.38 11.05
N ILE A 166 1.33 -15.10 11.12
CA ILE A 166 0.77 -14.02 10.32
C ILE A 166 1.86 -13.55 9.36
N VAL A 167 1.72 -13.86 8.07
CA VAL A 167 2.68 -13.52 7.01
C VAL A 167 2.16 -12.42 6.09
N GLY A 168 0.84 -12.33 5.91
CA GLY A 168 0.19 -11.27 5.12
C GLY A 168 0.07 -9.96 5.89
N ALA A 169 0.12 -8.84 5.17
CA ALA A 169 -0.12 -7.53 5.76
C ALA A 169 -1.57 -7.40 6.23
N ALA A 170 -1.77 -6.70 7.34
CA ALA A 170 -3.10 -6.34 7.79
C ALA A 170 -3.73 -5.29 6.86
N ASN A 171 -5.06 -5.28 6.81
CA ASN A 171 -5.87 -4.22 6.19
C ASN A 171 -6.90 -3.71 7.19
N TRP A 172 -7.60 -2.64 6.87
CA TRP A 172 -8.60 -2.08 7.75
C TRP A 172 -9.90 -1.72 7.03
N THR A 173 -10.95 -1.57 7.81
CA THR A 173 -12.28 -1.14 7.35
C THR A 173 -12.98 -0.32 8.40
N LEU A 174 -14.04 0.39 8.03
CA LEU A 174 -14.98 0.95 8.99
C LEU A 174 -15.95 -0.13 9.46
N SER A 175 -16.36 -0.06 10.76
CA SER A 175 -17.52 -0.80 11.24
C SER A 175 -18.78 -0.41 10.48
N PRO A 176 -19.84 -1.24 10.45
CA PRO A 176 -21.07 -0.95 9.71
C PRO A 176 -21.77 0.34 10.12
N ASP A 177 -21.60 0.77 11.37
CA ASP A 177 -22.10 2.03 11.90
C ASP A 177 -21.20 3.24 11.64
N GLY A 178 -19.99 3.00 11.07
CA GLY A 178 -18.99 4.01 10.73
C GLY A 178 -18.21 4.59 11.91
N HIS A 179 -18.42 4.10 13.14
CA HIS A 179 -17.80 4.68 14.33
C HIS A 179 -16.42 4.10 14.64
N ASP A 180 -16.25 2.80 14.43
CA ASP A 180 -15.00 2.09 14.72
C ASP A 180 -14.23 1.75 13.44
N LYS A 181 -12.91 1.61 13.58
CA LYS A 181 -12.09 0.94 12.58
C LYS A 181 -11.79 -0.49 13.03
N TRP A 182 -11.89 -1.40 12.11
CA TRP A 182 -11.58 -2.81 12.31
C TRP A 182 -10.38 -3.23 11.47
N ILE A 183 -9.54 -4.08 12.02
CA ILE A 183 -8.36 -4.62 11.36
C ILE A 183 -8.64 -6.04 10.91
N LEU A 184 -8.33 -6.32 9.64
CA LEU A 184 -8.44 -7.64 9.06
C LEU A 184 -7.06 -8.23 8.83
N VAL A 185 -6.86 -9.48 9.20
CA VAL A 185 -5.58 -10.17 9.01
C VAL A 185 -5.81 -11.66 8.78
N GLY A 186 -5.10 -12.22 7.77
CA GLY A 186 -5.05 -13.66 7.51
C GLY A 186 -4.02 -14.35 8.40
N SER A 187 -4.27 -15.61 8.75
CA SER A 187 -3.37 -16.42 9.56
C SER A 187 -3.24 -17.86 9.03
N TYR A 188 -2.15 -18.49 9.40
CA TYR A 188 -1.90 -19.92 9.15
C TYR A 188 -2.74 -20.84 10.05
N ASP A 189 -3.63 -20.30 10.87
CA ASP A 189 -4.69 -21.07 11.56
C ASP A 189 -5.94 -21.28 10.69
N ASN A 190 -5.83 -21.03 9.39
CA ASN A 190 -6.88 -21.14 8.39
C ASN A 190 -8.00 -20.10 8.55
N LYS A 191 -7.72 -18.96 9.17
CA LYS A 191 -8.76 -17.93 9.40
C LYS A 191 -8.37 -16.58 8.90
N LEU A 192 -9.37 -15.85 8.43
CA LEU A 192 -9.37 -14.40 8.40
C LEU A 192 -9.94 -13.90 9.72
N HIS A 193 -9.20 -13.06 10.41
CA HIS A 193 -9.60 -12.43 11.68
C HIS A 193 -9.97 -10.98 11.45
N CYS A 194 -11.04 -10.53 12.11
CA CYS A 194 -11.44 -9.15 12.21
C CYS A 194 -11.41 -8.72 13.67
N VAL A 195 -10.63 -7.71 13.99
CA VAL A 195 -10.45 -7.20 15.36
C VAL A 195 -10.68 -5.70 15.42
N ASN A 196 -11.19 -5.22 16.54
CA ASN A 196 -11.37 -3.78 16.80
C ASN A 196 -10.00 -3.09 16.93
N SER A 197 -9.74 -2.04 16.14
CA SER A 197 -8.44 -1.36 16.09
C SER A 197 -8.03 -0.68 17.39
N THR A 198 -9.00 -0.30 18.24
CA THR A 198 -8.75 0.44 19.46
C THR A 198 -8.29 -0.46 20.61
N ASN A 199 -8.84 -1.68 20.70
CA ASN A 199 -8.66 -2.53 21.88
C ASN A 199 -8.24 -3.98 21.57
N GLY A 200 -8.08 -4.35 20.28
CA GLY A 200 -7.68 -5.67 19.86
C GLY A 200 -8.69 -6.80 20.10
N LYS A 201 -9.92 -6.46 20.51
CA LYS A 201 -10.96 -7.47 20.73
C LYS A 201 -11.45 -8.02 19.41
N ILE A 202 -11.68 -9.34 19.39
CA ILE A 202 -12.25 -10.03 18.22
C ILE A 202 -13.65 -9.49 17.91
N VAL A 203 -13.92 -9.24 16.64
CA VAL A 203 -15.25 -8.89 16.14
C VAL A 203 -15.88 -10.14 15.50
N TRP A 204 -15.18 -10.76 14.56
CA TRP A 204 -15.56 -12.03 13.96
C TRP A 204 -14.33 -12.74 13.37
N THR A 205 -14.48 -14.02 13.03
CA THR A 205 -13.54 -14.80 12.21
C THR A 205 -14.28 -15.49 11.09
N TYR A 206 -13.59 -15.69 9.97
CA TYR A 206 -14.03 -16.56 8.89
C TYR A 206 -13.03 -17.70 8.69
N GLU A 207 -13.49 -18.95 8.68
CA GLU A 207 -12.64 -20.13 8.55
C GLU A 207 -12.64 -20.63 7.09
N THR A 208 -11.45 -20.92 6.58
CA THR A 208 -11.18 -21.49 5.25
C THR A 208 -10.69 -22.92 5.38
N ALA A 209 -10.57 -23.65 4.28
CA ALA A 209 -10.07 -25.03 4.30
C ALA A 209 -8.55 -25.13 4.43
N SER A 210 -7.80 -24.03 4.25
CA SER A 210 -6.32 -23.99 4.36
C SER A 210 -5.84 -22.59 4.76
N TYR A 211 -4.52 -22.36 4.80
CA TYR A 211 -3.90 -21.11 5.27
C TYR A 211 -4.39 -19.88 4.51
N VAL A 212 -4.57 -18.78 5.24
CA VAL A 212 -4.80 -17.44 4.68
C VAL A 212 -3.50 -16.68 4.80
N ASN A 213 -2.68 -16.72 3.74
CA ASN A 213 -1.33 -16.15 3.71
C ASN A 213 -1.26 -14.78 3.00
N GLY A 214 -2.23 -14.44 2.15
CA GLY A 214 -2.31 -13.14 1.48
C GLY A 214 -2.92 -12.05 2.37
N SER A 215 -2.63 -10.79 2.00
CA SER A 215 -3.29 -9.65 2.62
C SER A 215 -4.73 -9.56 2.11
N PRO A 216 -5.74 -9.40 2.98
CA PRO A 216 -7.12 -9.20 2.55
C PRO A 216 -7.29 -7.82 1.92
N ALA A 217 -7.86 -7.73 0.72
CA ALA A 217 -8.28 -6.47 0.13
C ALA A 217 -9.69 -6.10 0.63
N VAL A 218 -9.95 -4.80 0.79
CA VAL A 218 -11.25 -4.31 1.29
C VAL A 218 -11.83 -3.27 0.34
N ASN A 219 -13.06 -3.45 -0.05
CA ASN A 219 -13.82 -2.47 -0.83
C ASN A 219 -15.33 -2.64 -0.63
N GLU A 220 -16.08 -1.55 -0.54
CA GLU A 220 -17.55 -1.52 -0.48
C GLU A 220 -18.15 -2.53 0.52
N GLY A 221 -17.60 -2.59 1.73
CA GLY A 221 -18.10 -3.47 2.79
C GLY A 221 -17.81 -4.97 2.57
N LYS A 222 -16.90 -5.30 1.66
CA LYS A 222 -16.45 -6.65 1.37
C LYS A 222 -14.96 -6.80 1.65
N ALA A 223 -14.56 -7.93 2.22
CA ALA A 223 -13.17 -8.36 2.29
C ALA A 223 -12.95 -9.50 1.30
N ILE A 224 -11.91 -9.38 0.45
CA ILE A 224 -11.58 -10.34 -0.59
C ILE A 224 -10.15 -10.83 -0.35
N PHE A 225 -9.98 -12.15 -0.31
CA PHE A 225 -8.68 -12.76 -0.06
C PHE A 225 -8.58 -14.14 -0.70
N GLY A 226 -7.36 -14.57 -1.00
CA GLY A 226 -7.08 -15.92 -1.49
C GLY A 226 -6.64 -16.83 -0.36
N GLY A 227 -6.92 -18.11 -0.52
CA GLY A 227 -6.46 -19.17 0.37
C GLY A 227 -5.55 -20.18 -0.34
N CYS A 228 -4.77 -20.96 0.45
CA CYS A 228 -4.02 -22.10 -0.05
C CYS A 228 -4.92 -23.31 -0.39
N ASP A 229 -6.22 -23.14 -0.42
CA ASP A 229 -7.25 -24.10 -0.86
C ASP A 229 -7.77 -23.83 -2.27
N ALA A 230 -7.07 -22.99 -3.04
CA ALA A 230 -7.42 -22.60 -4.41
C ALA A 230 -8.69 -21.76 -4.54
N MET A 231 -9.19 -21.15 -3.46
CA MET A 231 -10.40 -20.34 -3.47
C MET A 231 -10.08 -18.86 -3.25
N ILE A 232 -10.81 -17.98 -3.96
CA ILE A 232 -10.89 -16.55 -3.68
C ILE A 232 -12.20 -16.34 -2.93
N TYR A 233 -12.11 -15.89 -1.69
CA TYR A 233 -13.24 -15.66 -0.82
C TYR A 233 -13.68 -14.21 -0.85
N ILE A 234 -14.97 -13.97 -0.91
CA ILE A 234 -15.63 -12.68 -0.78
C ILE A 234 -16.54 -12.75 0.44
N VAL A 235 -16.18 -12.05 1.52
CA VAL A 235 -16.93 -12.06 2.77
C VAL A 235 -17.43 -10.66 3.12
N SER A 236 -18.57 -10.59 3.80
CA SER A 236 -19.12 -9.36 4.36
C SER A 236 -18.24 -8.86 5.49
N VAL A 237 -17.82 -7.60 5.43
CA VAL A 237 -17.06 -6.98 6.52
C VAL A 237 -17.90 -6.85 7.78
N ALA A 238 -19.23 -6.71 7.64
CA ALA A 238 -20.13 -6.45 8.76
C ALA A 238 -20.19 -7.61 9.77
N ASP A 239 -20.15 -8.85 9.28
CA ASP A 239 -20.38 -10.04 10.12
C ASP A 239 -19.52 -11.26 9.75
N GLY A 240 -18.56 -11.09 8.81
CA GLY A 240 -17.66 -12.15 8.37
C GLY A 240 -18.33 -13.27 7.56
N LYS A 241 -19.62 -13.11 7.16
CA LYS A 241 -20.29 -14.17 6.37
C LYS A 241 -19.85 -14.17 4.92
N MET A 242 -19.70 -15.35 4.35
CA MET A 242 -19.43 -15.54 2.94
C MET A 242 -20.57 -14.96 2.10
N LEU A 243 -20.22 -14.09 1.14
CA LEU A 243 -21.12 -13.57 0.13
C LEU A 243 -21.07 -14.39 -1.15
N THR A 244 -19.85 -14.67 -1.62
CA THR A 244 -19.59 -15.53 -2.77
C THR A 244 -18.12 -15.99 -2.75
N GLN A 245 -17.74 -16.87 -3.68
CA GLN A 245 -16.37 -17.32 -3.84
C GLN A 245 -16.10 -17.62 -5.32
N ILE A 246 -14.81 -17.63 -5.69
CA ILE A 246 -14.34 -17.91 -7.05
C ILE A 246 -13.30 -19.04 -6.97
N ASP A 247 -13.46 -20.07 -7.80
CA ASP A 247 -12.45 -21.11 -7.95
C ASP A 247 -11.27 -20.58 -8.77
N ALA A 248 -10.12 -20.47 -8.13
CA ALA A 248 -8.86 -20.05 -8.76
C ALA A 248 -8.13 -21.22 -9.45
N GLY A 249 -8.57 -22.43 -9.28
CA GLY A 249 -8.01 -23.64 -9.88
C GLY A 249 -6.70 -24.13 -9.27
N SER A 250 -6.00 -23.30 -8.50
CA SER A 250 -4.75 -23.66 -7.82
C SER A 250 -4.50 -22.72 -6.64
N TYR A 251 -3.56 -23.11 -5.75
CA TYR A 251 -3.16 -22.34 -4.57
C TYR A 251 -2.83 -20.90 -4.90
N ILE A 252 -3.20 -19.99 -3.99
CA ILE A 252 -2.98 -18.55 -4.11
C ILE A 252 -1.91 -18.15 -3.11
N GLY A 253 -0.79 -17.60 -3.61
CA GLY A 253 0.29 -17.06 -2.79
C GLY A 253 0.36 -15.54 -2.78
N SER A 254 -0.42 -14.89 -3.64
CA SER A 254 -0.49 -13.43 -3.78
C SER A 254 -1.69 -12.84 -3.05
N SER A 255 -1.72 -11.52 -2.92
CA SER A 255 -2.89 -10.78 -2.42
C SER A 255 -3.76 -10.31 -3.58
N ALA A 256 -5.07 -10.31 -3.38
CA ALA A 256 -6.04 -9.82 -4.35
C ALA A 256 -5.97 -8.30 -4.48
N ALA A 257 -6.05 -7.78 -5.70
CA ALA A 257 -6.33 -6.37 -5.96
C ALA A 257 -7.77 -6.20 -6.42
N ILE A 258 -8.45 -5.12 -6.00
CA ILE A 258 -9.87 -4.89 -6.30
C ILE A 258 -10.05 -3.60 -7.06
N GLY A 259 -10.78 -3.63 -8.17
CA GLY A 259 -11.13 -2.42 -8.90
C GLY A 259 -12.34 -2.62 -9.81
N ASN A 260 -13.29 -1.66 -9.76
CA ASN A 260 -14.52 -1.66 -10.60
C ASN A 260 -15.31 -2.97 -10.51
N GLY A 261 -15.56 -3.46 -9.28
CA GLY A 261 -16.34 -4.68 -9.05
C GLY A 261 -15.63 -5.98 -9.45
N ARG A 262 -14.32 -5.92 -9.77
CA ARG A 262 -13.51 -7.07 -10.18
C ARG A 262 -12.36 -7.32 -9.21
N VAL A 263 -11.99 -8.59 -9.07
CA VAL A 263 -10.78 -9.04 -8.36
C VAL A 263 -9.72 -9.50 -9.37
N TYR A 264 -8.46 -9.18 -9.10
CA TYR A 264 -7.29 -9.52 -9.91
C TYR A 264 -6.28 -10.25 -9.04
N ILE A 265 -5.91 -11.49 -9.41
CA ILE A 265 -5.05 -12.33 -8.58
C ILE A 265 -4.33 -13.40 -9.41
N GLY A 266 -3.09 -13.72 -9.06
CA GLY A 266 -2.31 -14.81 -9.63
C GLY A 266 -2.34 -16.06 -8.74
N ASN A 267 -2.06 -17.23 -9.35
CA ASN A 267 -1.97 -18.51 -8.64
C ASN A 267 -0.64 -19.25 -8.89
N TYR A 268 -0.45 -20.37 -8.22
CA TYR A 268 0.75 -21.20 -8.33
C TYR A 268 0.88 -21.92 -9.69
N ASP A 269 -0.22 -22.17 -10.40
CA ASP A 269 -0.23 -22.84 -11.72
C ASP A 269 -0.07 -21.85 -12.89
N SER A 270 0.57 -20.71 -12.63
CA SER A 270 0.91 -19.72 -13.67
C SER A 270 -0.33 -19.06 -14.33
N VAL A 271 -1.49 -19.08 -13.66
CA VAL A 271 -2.71 -18.45 -14.16
C VAL A 271 -2.99 -17.16 -13.42
N PHE A 272 -3.20 -16.07 -14.16
CA PHE A 272 -3.70 -14.83 -13.59
C PHE A 272 -5.18 -14.68 -13.90
N ILE A 273 -5.99 -14.32 -12.90
CA ILE A 273 -7.45 -14.40 -12.95
C ILE A 273 -8.05 -13.01 -12.72
N CYS A 274 -9.02 -12.65 -13.54
CA CYS A 274 -9.98 -11.60 -13.25
C CYS A 274 -11.34 -12.24 -12.95
N GLY A 275 -11.87 -11.99 -11.77
CA GLY A 275 -13.19 -12.46 -11.34
C GLY A 275 -14.16 -11.31 -11.09
N ASP A 276 -15.43 -11.54 -11.26
CA ASP A 276 -16.51 -10.63 -10.90
C ASP A 276 -16.93 -10.86 -9.44
N ILE A 277 -16.84 -9.83 -8.62
CA ILE A 277 -17.06 -9.92 -7.16
C ILE A 277 -18.53 -10.17 -6.81
N ALA A 278 -19.46 -9.69 -7.64
CA ALA A 278 -20.88 -9.82 -7.36
C ALA A 278 -21.43 -11.21 -7.72
N THR A 279 -20.97 -11.76 -8.83
CA THR A 279 -21.47 -13.04 -9.37
C THR A 279 -20.61 -14.25 -8.98
N GLY A 280 -19.35 -14.04 -8.56
CA GLY A 280 -18.40 -15.13 -8.32
C GLY A 280 -17.90 -15.82 -9.60
N GLN A 281 -18.11 -15.20 -10.77
CA GLN A 281 -17.72 -15.78 -12.05
C GLN A 281 -16.34 -15.29 -12.49
N VAL A 282 -15.56 -16.16 -13.13
CA VAL A 282 -14.34 -15.77 -13.81
C VAL A 282 -14.70 -15.00 -15.07
N VAL A 283 -14.19 -13.77 -15.20
CA VAL A 283 -14.39 -12.89 -16.36
C VAL A 283 -13.42 -13.25 -17.49
N TRP A 284 -12.13 -13.37 -17.13
CA TRP A 284 -11.08 -13.84 -18.03
C TRP A 284 -9.91 -14.45 -17.24
N LYS A 285 -9.13 -15.28 -17.95
CA LYS A 285 -7.88 -15.85 -17.45
C LYS A 285 -6.74 -15.49 -18.40
N TYR A 286 -5.58 -15.19 -17.83
CA TYR A 286 -4.32 -15.06 -18.56
C TYR A 286 -3.44 -16.26 -18.25
N THR A 287 -2.93 -16.93 -19.29
CA THR A 287 -2.13 -18.16 -19.21
C THR A 287 -0.76 -18.02 -19.91
N GLY A 288 -0.30 -16.76 -20.13
CA GLY A 288 0.97 -16.49 -20.76
C GLY A 288 2.18 -16.50 -19.83
N ALA A 289 1.97 -16.60 -18.52
CA ALA A 289 3.02 -16.85 -17.53
C ALA A 289 3.42 -18.34 -17.58
N THR A 290 4.68 -18.65 -17.26
CA THR A 290 5.22 -20.02 -17.34
C THR A 290 5.76 -20.54 -16.01
N SER A 291 5.51 -19.82 -14.92
CA SER A 291 5.85 -20.19 -13.54
C SER A 291 4.86 -19.55 -12.56
N SER A 292 4.94 -19.90 -11.28
CA SER A 292 4.05 -19.42 -10.22
C SER A 292 4.02 -17.90 -10.13
N ILE A 293 2.83 -17.35 -9.87
CA ILE A 293 2.60 -15.91 -9.69
C ILE A 293 2.36 -15.65 -8.21
N LEU A 294 3.40 -15.18 -7.50
CA LEU A 294 3.35 -14.84 -6.06
C LEU A 294 3.25 -13.33 -5.84
N SER A 295 3.59 -12.54 -6.83
CA SER A 295 3.47 -11.09 -6.84
C SER A 295 2.00 -10.68 -6.85
N SER A 296 1.64 -9.71 -6.01
CA SER A 296 0.33 -9.05 -6.05
C SER A 296 0.31 -7.98 -7.14
N ALA A 297 -0.79 -7.87 -7.87
CA ALA A 297 -0.86 -7.00 -9.03
C ALA A 297 -0.91 -5.51 -8.67
N ALA A 298 -0.32 -4.67 -9.53
CA ALA A 298 -0.68 -3.26 -9.63
C ALA A 298 -1.76 -3.10 -10.71
N VAL A 299 -2.83 -2.38 -10.38
CA VAL A 299 -4.00 -2.22 -11.26
C VAL A 299 -4.22 -0.75 -11.56
N ASP A 300 -4.13 -0.38 -12.82
CA ASP A 300 -4.46 0.95 -13.31
C ASP A 300 -5.78 0.94 -14.10
N GLU A 301 -6.15 2.06 -14.70
CA GLU A 301 -7.41 2.20 -15.45
C GLU A 301 -7.52 1.20 -16.60
N ASN A 302 -6.43 0.96 -17.32
CA ASN A 302 -6.39 0.16 -18.55
C ASN A 302 -5.59 -1.14 -18.44
N VAL A 303 -4.70 -1.24 -17.46
CA VAL A 303 -3.74 -2.33 -17.38
C VAL A 303 -3.63 -2.93 -15.98
N VAL A 304 -3.15 -4.17 -15.95
CA VAL A 304 -2.77 -4.91 -14.75
C VAL A 304 -1.32 -5.33 -14.92
N VAL A 305 -0.47 -5.03 -13.94
CA VAL A 305 0.97 -5.33 -13.96
C VAL A 305 1.31 -6.24 -12.78
N PHE A 306 2.00 -7.34 -13.02
CA PHE A 306 2.42 -8.26 -11.97
C PHE A 306 3.77 -8.92 -12.30
N GLY A 307 4.51 -9.28 -11.26
CA GLY A 307 5.72 -10.07 -11.35
C GLY A 307 5.42 -11.58 -11.41
N CYS A 308 6.35 -12.36 -11.94
CA CYS A 308 6.24 -13.80 -12.02
C CYS A 308 7.61 -14.49 -11.81
N ARG A 309 7.60 -15.72 -11.32
CA ARG A 309 8.79 -16.54 -11.19
C ARG A 309 9.35 -17.05 -12.52
N ASP A 310 8.67 -16.81 -13.64
CA ASP A 310 9.23 -16.98 -14.98
C ASP A 310 10.27 -15.89 -15.37
N LYS A 311 10.67 -15.09 -14.37
CA LYS A 311 11.62 -13.97 -14.51
C LYS A 311 11.09 -12.83 -15.35
N ARG A 312 9.78 -12.63 -15.37
CA ARG A 312 9.15 -11.54 -16.12
C ARG A 312 8.24 -10.70 -15.25
N VAL A 313 8.11 -9.46 -15.68
CA VAL A 313 6.96 -8.63 -15.33
C VAL A 313 6.01 -8.65 -16.51
N HIS A 314 4.76 -8.96 -16.24
CA HIS A 314 3.68 -9.01 -17.24
C HIS A 314 2.80 -7.78 -17.09
N CYS A 315 2.50 -7.11 -18.20
CA CYS A 315 1.46 -6.10 -18.30
C CYS A 315 0.39 -6.59 -19.26
N ILE A 316 -0.81 -6.67 -18.78
CA ILE A 316 -1.96 -7.17 -19.53
C ILE A 316 -3.10 -6.16 -19.50
N SER A 317 -3.97 -6.20 -20.51
CA SER A 317 -5.17 -5.38 -20.56
C SER A 317 -6.12 -5.75 -19.41
N ARG A 318 -6.55 -4.76 -18.66
CA ARG A 318 -7.51 -4.92 -17.58
C ARG A 318 -8.86 -5.44 -18.06
N ASP A 319 -9.27 -5.10 -19.29
CA ASP A 319 -10.59 -5.47 -19.84
C ASP A 319 -10.70 -6.94 -20.20
N ASN A 320 -9.63 -7.51 -20.82
CA ASN A 320 -9.70 -8.81 -21.49
C ASN A 320 -8.50 -9.73 -21.24
N GLY A 321 -7.53 -9.34 -20.40
CA GLY A 321 -6.36 -10.14 -20.05
C GLY A 321 -5.34 -10.34 -21.18
N LYS A 322 -5.45 -9.63 -22.32
CA LYS A 322 -4.46 -9.72 -23.41
C LYS A 322 -3.16 -9.03 -23.04
N VAL A 323 -2.03 -9.60 -23.47
CA VAL A 323 -0.70 -9.00 -23.26
C VAL A 323 -0.62 -7.63 -23.91
N VAL A 324 -0.16 -6.65 -23.14
CA VAL A 324 0.25 -5.33 -23.62
C VAL A 324 1.76 -5.33 -23.85
N TRP A 325 2.52 -5.73 -22.82
CA TRP A 325 3.96 -5.95 -22.91
C TRP A 325 4.43 -6.93 -21.83
N THR A 326 5.65 -7.43 -21.99
CA THR A 326 6.38 -8.16 -20.95
C THR A 326 7.78 -7.59 -20.84
N PHE A 327 8.32 -7.52 -19.61
CA PHE A 327 9.70 -7.15 -19.32
C PHE A 327 10.47 -8.38 -18.85
N GLN A 328 11.62 -8.70 -19.47
CA GLN A 328 12.48 -9.80 -19.05
C GLN A 328 13.49 -9.32 -18.02
N ALA A 329 13.41 -9.82 -16.78
CA ALA A 329 14.40 -9.67 -15.73
C ALA A 329 15.40 -10.83 -15.74
N SER A 330 16.46 -10.77 -14.92
CA SER A 330 17.45 -11.85 -14.80
C SER A 330 17.11 -12.85 -13.68
N GLY A 331 16.22 -12.49 -12.74
CA GLY A 331 15.75 -13.30 -11.62
C GLY A 331 14.23 -13.38 -11.53
N GLU A 332 13.73 -14.19 -10.60
CA GLU A 332 12.31 -14.27 -10.27
C GLU A 332 11.80 -12.93 -9.74
N VAL A 333 10.54 -12.59 -10.05
CA VAL A 333 9.91 -11.33 -9.62
C VAL A 333 8.75 -11.65 -8.67
N ASP A 334 9.08 -11.89 -7.39
CA ASP A 334 8.10 -12.09 -6.31
C ASP A 334 7.64 -10.74 -5.70
N SER A 335 8.48 -9.71 -5.80
CA SER A 335 8.12 -8.33 -5.43
C SER A 335 6.89 -7.85 -6.20
N SER A 336 5.94 -7.24 -5.50
CA SER A 336 4.72 -6.72 -6.10
C SER A 336 4.96 -5.32 -6.68
N PRO A 337 4.77 -5.10 -8.00
CA PRO A 337 5.10 -3.84 -8.64
C PRO A 337 4.23 -2.68 -8.11
N ALA A 338 4.78 -1.47 -8.04
CA ALA A 338 4.06 -0.23 -7.77
C ALA A 338 4.00 0.64 -9.02
N ILE A 339 2.81 1.15 -9.36
CA ILE A 339 2.61 2.12 -10.43
C ILE A 339 2.66 3.53 -9.83
N CYS A 340 3.45 4.43 -10.42
CA CYS A 340 3.47 5.85 -10.08
C CYS A 340 3.54 6.69 -11.37
N GLY A 341 2.43 7.32 -11.73
CA GLY A 341 2.28 8.00 -13.00
C GLY A 341 2.51 7.07 -14.19
N ASP A 342 3.48 7.38 -15.02
CA ASP A 342 3.86 6.60 -16.21
C ASP A 342 4.97 5.56 -15.93
N LYS A 343 5.31 5.29 -14.67
CA LYS A 343 6.37 4.38 -14.26
C LYS A 343 5.84 3.19 -13.45
N VAL A 344 6.55 2.07 -13.56
CA VAL A 344 6.37 0.86 -12.74
C VAL A 344 7.68 0.55 -12.05
N VAL A 345 7.66 0.43 -10.72
CA VAL A 345 8.84 0.09 -9.90
C VAL A 345 8.63 -1.30 -9.28
N PHE A 346 9.65 -2.14 -9.29
CA PHE A 346 9.60 -3.49 -8.69
C PHE A 346 10.97 -4.00 -8.31
N GLY A 347 11.04 -4.80 -7.26
CA GLY A 347 12.22 -5.56 -6.85
C GLY A 347 12.33 -6.88 -7.64
N CYS A 348 13.54 -7.45 -7.68
CA CYS A 348 13.81 -8.70 -8.37
C CYS A 348 14.77 -9.58 -7.58
N GLY A 349 14.64 -10.89 -7.73
CA GLY A 349 15.53 -11.88 -7.14
C GLY A 349 16.97 -11.86 -7.71
N ASP A 350 17.22 -11.10 -8.79
CA ASP A 350 18.56 -10.85 -9.32
C ASP A 350 19.33 -9.76 -8.56
N GLY A 351 18.75 -9.24 -7.49
CA GLY A 351 19.38 -8.22 -6.64
C GLY A 351 19.21 -6.79 -7.15
N ARG A 352 18.25 -6.52 -7.99
CA ARG A 352 17.99 -5.18 -8.53
C ARG A 352 16.61 -4.65 -8.18
N LEU A 353 16.55 -3.33 -8.02
CA LEU A 353 15.32 -2.55 -8.09
C LEU A 353 15.23 -1.96 -9.49
N TYR A 354 14.15 -2.27 -10.20
CA TYR A 354 13.91 -1.82 -11.57
C TYR A 354 12.83 -0.76 -11.64
N MET A 355 12.95 0.12 -12.63
CA MET A 355 11.89 1.03 -13.06
C MET A 355 11.72 0.92 -14.57
N VAL A 356 10.48 0.64 -15.00
CA VAL A 356 10.11 0.53 -16.42
C VAL A 356 8.99 1.51 -16.74
N ARG A 357 8.83 1.86 -18.02
CA ARG A 357 7.73 2.70 -18.48
C ARG A 357 6.44 1.89 -18.54
N LEU A 358 5.34 2.42 -18.00
CA LEU A 358 4.04 1.74 -17.96
C LEU A 358 3.47 1.45 -19.36
N SER A 359 3.71 2.34 -20.33
CA SER A 359 3.10 2.22 -21.67
C SER A 359 3.70 1.12 -22.57
N ASP A 360 5.00 0.81 -22.41
CA ASP A 360 5.70 -0.11 -23.31
C ASP A 360 6.66 -1.10 -22.62
N GLY A 361 6.77 -1.03 -21.27
CA GLY A 361 7.64 -1.91 -20.50
C GLY A 361 9.14 -1.67 -20.69
N LYS A 362 9.56 -0.60 -21.37
CA LYS A 362 10.99 -0.30 -21.53
C LYS A 362 11.61 0.11 -20.22
N GLN A 363 12.79 -0.49 -19.93
CA GLN A 363 13.58 -0.11 -18.76
C GLN A 363 13.98 1.37 -18.88
N VAL A 364 13.69 2.12 -17.80
CA VAL A 364 14.04 3.52 -17.65
C VAL A 364 15.25 3.65 -16.73
N TRP A 365 15.24 2.87 -15.63
CA TRP A 365 16.29 2.92 -14.62
C TRP A 365 16.37 1.59 -13.87
N PHE A 366 17.51 1.32 -13.24
CA PHE A 366 17.67 0.29 -12.23
C PHE A 366 18.76 0.66 -11.24
N TYR A 367 18.72 0.04 -10.06
CA TYR A 367 19.78 0.11 -9.05
C TYR A 367 20.17 -1.29 -8.62
N GLU A 368 21.48 -1.57 -8.57
CA GLU A 368 22.02 -2.87 -8.15
C GLU A 368 22.25 -2.87 -6.65
N ILE A 369 21.45 -3.63 -5.92
CA ILE A 369 21.54 -3.84 -4.47
C ILE A 369 22.48 -5.00 -4.17
N GLY A 370 22.47 -6.04 -5.02
CA GLY A 370 23.37 -7.18 -4.98
C GLY A 370 22.82 -8.41 -4.23
N GLN A 371 21.72 -8.28 -3.48
CA GLN A 371 20.96 -9.37 -2.89
C GLN A 371 19.48 -9.25 -3.29
N ALA A 372 18.75 -10.35 -3.23
CA ALA A 372 17.35 -10.38 -3.66
C ALA A 372 16.49 -9.26 -3.04
N VAL A 373 15.63 -8.67 -3.85
CA VAL A 373 14.67 -7.64 -3.46
C VAL A 373 13.28 -8.25 -3.48
N SER A 374 12.95 -8.99 -2.42
CA SER A 374 11.66 -9.69 -2.27
C SER A 374 10.57 -8.76 -1.75
N SER A 375 10.94 -7.74 -0.97
CA SER A 375 10.05 -6.68 -0.50
C SER A 375 9.40 -5.94 -1.68
N SER A 376 8.14 -5.53 -1.51
CA SER A 376 7.45 -4.71 -2.51
C SER A 376 7.69 -3.23 -2.23
N PRO A 377 7.95 -2.40 -3.27
CA PRO A 377 8.22 -0.99 -3.08
C PRO A 377 6.99 -0.23 -2.57
N ALA A 378 7.24 0.71 -1.66
CA ALA A 378 6.32 1.77 -1.25
C ALA A 378 6.73 3.07 -1.93
N VAL A 379 5.76 3.85 -2.41
CA VAL A 379 6.04 5.10 -3.13
C VAL A 379 5.22 6.23 -2.52
N ALA A 380 5.89 7.24 -1.98
CA ALA A 380 5.26 8.40 -1.37
C ALA A 380 6.08 9.66 -1.64
N GLY A 381 5.46 10.74 -2.12
CA GLY A 381 6.13 12.04 -2.33
C GLY A 381 7.31 11.99 -3.29
N GLY A 382 7.30 11.12 -4.29
CA GLY A 382 8.42 10.96 -5.21
C GLY A 382 9.60 10.14 -4.63
N ILE A 383 9.45 9.57 -3.42
CA ILE A 383 10.43 8.70 -2.78
C ILE A 383 9.95 7.25 -2.91
N VAL A 384 10.84 6.37 -3.33
CA VAL A 384 10.65 4.93 -3.39
C VAL A 384 11.41 4.30 -2.22
N VAL A 385 10.71 3.52 -1.38
CA VAL A 385 11.30 2.80 -0.25
C VAL A 385 11.12 1.30 -0.45
N VAL A 386 12.17 0.52 -0.23
CA VAL A 386 12.12 -0.94 -0.38
C VAL A 386 13.07 -1.63 0.62
N GLY A 387 12.68 -2.80 1.10
CA GLY A 387 13.54 -3.70 1.85
C GLY A 387 14.32 -4.65 0.94
N SER A 388 15.40 -5.24 1.44
CA SER A 388 16.19 -6.23 0.72
C SER A 388 16.66 -7.36 1.63
N ASP A 389 16.94 -8.51 1.04
CA ASP A 389 17.41 -9.70 1.75
C ASP A 389 18.87 -9.53 2.27
N ASP A 390 19.57 -8.43 1.90
CA ASP A 390 20.83 -8.02 2.52
C ASP A 390 20.66 -7.40 3.91
N GLY A 391 19.41 -7.23 4.36
CA GLY A 391 19.05 -6.66 5.65
C GLY A 391 19.13 -5.13 5.68
N TYR A 392 18.99 -4.45 4.54
CA TYR A 392 18.83 -3.01 4.49
C TYR A 392 17.44 -2.60 4.01
N VAL A 393 17.01 -1.44 4.48
CA VAL A 393 15.95 -0.64 3.88
C VAL A 393 16.61 0.45 3.06
N TYR A 394 16.19 0.62 1.82
CA TYR A 394 16.71 1.61 0.88
C TYR A 394 15.63 2.64 0.54
N ALA A 395 16.03 3.91 0.42
CA ALA A 395 15.18 4.96 -0.12
C ALA A 395 15.86 5.61 -1.31
N PHE A 396 15.07 5.84 -2.36
CA PHE A 396 15.49 6.46 -3.61
C PHE A 396 14.57 7.63 -3.93
N GLY A 397 15.12 8.68 -4.53
CA GLY A 397 14.35 9.88 -4.91
C GLY A 397 15.01 10.64 -6.05
N ALA A 398 14.46 11.82 -6.37
CA ALA A 398 15.04 12.72 -7.35
C ALA A 398 16.44 13.17 -6.95
N LYS A 399 17.29 13.43 -7.93
CA LYS A 399 18.56 14.12 -7.74
C LYS A 399 18.29 15.56 -7.28
N HIS A 400 18.89 15.96 -6.17
CA HIS A 400 18.87 17.32 -5.67
C HIS A 400 19.99 18.17 -6.28
#